data_2a02d61bb04cf2cccde63ad5872f3446
#
_entry.id   2a02d61bb04cf2cccde63ad5872f3446
#
_cell.length_a   1.000
_cell.length_b   1.000
_cell.length_c   1.000
_cell.angle_alpha   90.00
_cell.angle_beta   90.00
_cell.angle_gamma   90.00
#
_symmetry.space_group_name_H-M   'P 1'
#
loop_
_entity.id
_entity.type
_entity.pdbx_description
1 polymer ?
#
loop_
_entity_poly.entity_id
_entity_poly.type
_entity_poly.pdbx_seq_one_letter_code
_entity_poly.pdbx_strand_id
1 'polypeptide(L)'
;HPEVNWQWHHLPLSMHEPAATAGARLAECAGETGGHATFWQAVAWLYAHTRGDGQGLPEGLRYPDLTPAMQGCLDSDRPDAVIRAQAAEAAQQGIAATPALQLRDRESGKTLLLHGPVEGDALLSAIDLLAAGSTTAAEPAHSPDMPAGVAGDMPR
;
A
#
# COMPACT_ATOMS: atom_id res chain seq x y z
N HIS A 1 -11.21 -6.80 -8.48
CA HIS A 1 -10.85 -5.36 -8.44
C HIS A 1 -9.63 -5.07 -9.32
N PRO A 2 -9.77 -5.11 -10.67
CA PRO A 2 -8.66 -4.84 -11.59
C PRO A 2 -8.19 -3.37 -11.53
N GLU A 3 -9.03 -2.48 -10.98
CA GLU A 3 -8.75 -1.06 -10.76
C GLU A 3 -7.82 -0.79 -9.57
N VAL A 4 -7.57 -1.80 -8.72
CA VAL A 4 -6.69 -1.64 -7.55
C VAL A 4 -5.23 -1.68 -7.98
N ASN A 5 -4.48 -0.65 -7.62
CA ASN A 5 -3.05 -0.58 -7.81
C ASN A 5 -2.34 -0.86 -6.48
N TRP A 6 -1.42 -1.82 -6.48
CA TRP A 6 -0.64 -2.19 -5.32
C TRP A 6 0.70 -1.48 -5.33
N GLN A 7 1.04 -0.88 -4.19
CA GLN A 7 2.34 -0.28 -3.94
C GLN A 7 2.96 -0.93 -2.70
N TRP A 8 4.22 -1.28 -2.81
CA TRP A 8 5.01 -1.80 -1.70
C TRP A 8 5.82 -0.68 -1.07
N HIS A 9 5.83 -0.63 0.26
CA HIS A 9 6.66 0.27 1.04
C HIS A 9 7.44 -0.53 2.07
N HIS A 10 8.74 -0.30 2.14
CA HIS A 10 9.59 -0.92 3.13
C HIS A 10 9.50 -0.22 4.48
N LEU A 11 9.35 -1.01 5.53
CA LEU A 11 9.44 -0.56 6.92
C LEU A 11 10.22 -1.60 7.73
N PRO A 12 11.56 -1.63 7.62
CA PRO A 12 12.38 -2.53 8.41
C PRO A 12 12.32 -2.12 9.89
N LEU A 13 11.77 -3.00 10.71
CA LEU A 13 11.66 -2.76 12.14
C LEU A 13 12.99 -3.07 12.83
N SER A 14 13.41 -2.22 13.76
CA SER A 14 14.69 -2.35 14.45
C SER A 14 14.85 -3.68 15.19
N MET A 15 13.75 -4.25 15.68
CA MET A 15 13.76 -5.56 16.36
C MET A 15 14.08 -6.73 15.41
N HIS A 16 13.97 -6.53 14.11
CA HIS A 16 14.21 -7.55 13.08
C HIS A 16 15.51 -7.30 12.29
N GLU A 17 16.34 -6.38 12.74
CA GLU A 17 17.62 -6.11 12.11
C GLU A 17 18.70 -7.16 12.46
N PRO A 18 19.64 -7.45 11.55
CA PRO A 18 19.85 -6.85 10.23
C PRO A 18 19.02 -7.50 9.10
N ALA A 19 18.22 -8.52 9.41
CA ALA A 19 17.52 -9.33 8.41
C ALA A 19 16.46 -8.52 7.64
N ALA A 20 15.77 -7.60 8.31
CA ALA A 20 14.73 -6.78 7.69
C ALA A 20 15.30 -5.87 6.60
N THR A 21 16.37 -5.14 6.89
CA THR A 21 17.05 -4.30 5.89
C THR A 21 17.68 -5.14 4.78
N ALA A 22 18.28 -6.29 5.09
CA ALA A 22 18.85 -7.16 4.07
C ALA A 22 17.79 -7.66 3.06
N GLY A 23 16.62 -8.05 3.54
CA GLY A 23 15.50 -8.45 2.68
C GLY A 23 14.98 -7.29 1.81
N ALA A 24 14.81 -6.11 2.41
CA ALA A 24 14.38 -4.91 1.69
C ALA A 24 15.38 -4.53 0.58
N ARG A 25 16.68 -4.57 0.86
CA ARG A 25 17.75 -4.30 -0.11
C ARG A 25 17.72 -5.28 -1.29
N LEU A 26 17.51 -6.57 -1.02
CA LEU A 26 17.38 -7.58 -2.07
C LEU A 26 16.20 -7.28 -3.00
N ALA A 27 15.03 -6.96 -2.44
CA ALA A 27 13.84 -6.63 -3.23
C ALA A 27 14.05 -5.37 -4.09
N GLU A 28 14.63 -4.31 -3.52
CA GLU A 28 14.93 -3.07 -4.25
C GLU A 28 15.93 -3.31 -5.38
N CYS A 29 17.01 -4.06 -5.13
CA CYS A 29 17.99 -4.37 -6.16
C CYS A 29 17.44 -5.27 -7.26
N ALA A 30 16.54 -6.18 -6.93
CA ALA A 30 15.81 -6.97 -7.92
C ALA A 30 14.94 -6.07 -8.81
N GLY A 31 14.24 -5.12 -8.22
CA GLY A 31 13.44 -4.14 -8.93
C GLY A 31 14.24 -3.18 -9.81
N GLU A 32 15.34 -2.64 -9.28
CA GLU A 32 16.23 -1.72 -10.00
C GLU A 32 16.82 -2.37 -11.26
N THR A 33 17.22 -3.63 -11.16
CA THR A 33 17.96 -4.30 -12.24
C THR A 33 17.10 -5.12 -13.18
N GLY A 34 15.96 -5.64 -12.70
CA GLY A 34 15.08 -6.54 -13.44
C GLY A 34 13.64 -6.03 -13.61
N GLY A 35 13.32 -4.88 -13.03
CA GLY A 35 12.00 -4.27 -13.13
C GLY A 35 10.97 -4.84 -12.17
N HIS A 36 9.74 -4.41 -12.34
CA HIS A 36 8.62 -4.64 -11.43
C HIS A 36 8.34 -6.14 -11.17
N ALA A 37 8.37 -6.96 -12.20
CA ALA A 37 8.14 -8.41 -12.04
C ALA A 37 9.21 -9.07 -11.18
N THR A 38 10.48 -8.70 -11.38
CA THR A 38 11.61 -9.23 -10.60
C THR A 38 11.57 -8.79 -9.15
N PHE A 39 11.13 -7.55 -8.88
CA PHE A 39 10.85 -7.08 -7.52
C PHE A 39 9.87 -8.03 -6.80
N TRP A 40 8.71 -8.28 -7.39
CA TRP A 40 7.69 -9.11 -6.76
C TRP A 40 8.09 -10.58 -6.64
N GLN A 41 8.89 -11.10 -7.57
CA GLN A 41 9.49 -12.43 -7.44
C GLN A 41 10.43 -12.52 -6.24
N ALA A 42 11.29 -11.52 -6.05
CA ALA A 42 12.18 -11.45 -4.89
C ALA A 42 11.40 -11.34 -3.57
N VAL A 43 10.37 -10.50 -3.52
CA VAL A 43 9.47 -10.38 -2.34
C VAL A 43 8.81 -11.71 -2.04
N ALA A 44 8.20 -12.36 -3.02
CA ALA A 44 7.55 -13.66 -2.82
C ALA A 44 8.53 -14.74 -2.33
N TRP A 45 9.72 -14.76 -2.90
CA TRP A 45 10.78 -15.69 -2.48
C TRP A 45 11.24 -15.42 -1.04
N LEU A 46 11.44 -14.16 -0.67
CA LEU A 46 11.80 -13.79 0.70
C LEU A 46 10.74 -14.26 1.71
N TYR A 47 9.47 -14.02 1.42
CA TYR A 47 8.38 -14.48 2.31
C TYR A 47 8.30 -16.00 2.43
N ALA A 48 8.61 -16.73 1.35
CA ALA A 48 8.60 -18.19 1.37
C ALA A 48 9.76 -18.81 2.15
N HIS A 49 10.88 -18.09 2.31
CA HIS A 49 12.12 -18.67 2.84
C HIS A 49 12.64 -18.00 4.11
N THR A 50 12.16 -16.78 4.44
CA THR A 50 12.57 -16.10 5.68
C THR A 50 11.96 -16.83 6.88
N ARG A 51 12.80 -17.10 7.88
CA ARG A 51 12.34 -17.57 9.18
C ARG A 51 11.63 -16.45 9.93
N GLY A 52 10.60 -16.79 10.69
CA GLY A 52 9.83 -15.82 11.47
C GLY A 52 10.66 -15.06 12.51
N ASP A 53 10.05 -14.05 13.10
CA ASP A 53 10.59 -13.27 14.20
C ASP A 53 11.94 -12.58 13.90
N GLY A 54 12.12 -12.12 12.67
CA GLY A 54 13.30 -11.36 12.28
C GLY A 54 14.59 -12.18 12.16
N GLN A 55 14.51 -13.50 12.16
CA GLN A 55 15.67 -14.38 12.04
C GLN A 55 16.29 -14.41 10.64
N GLY A 56 15.61 -13.82 9.65
CA GLY A 56 16.07 -13.77 8.28
C GLY A 56 16.13 -15.12 7.57
N LEU A 57 16.94 -15.18 6.52
CA LEU A 57 17.12 -16.39 5.75
C LEU A 57 17.91 -17.45 6.56
N PRO A 58 17.66 -18.75 6.35
CA PRO A 58 18.52 -19.80 6.85
C PRO A 58 19.97 -19.59 6.42
N GLU A 59 20.90 -20.02 7.28
CA GLU A 59 22.33 -19.93 6.98
C GLU A 59 22.66 -20.66 5.66
N GLY A 60 23.45 -19.99 4.82
CA GLY A 60 23.85 -20.52 3.50
C GLY A 60 22.80 -20.41 2.40
N LEU A 61 21.54 -20.10 2.73
CA LEU A 61 20.51 -19.88 1.70
C LEU A 61 20.71 -18.53 1.03
N ARG A 62 20.75 -18.53 -0.31
CA ARG A 62 20.90 -17.33 -1.13
C ARG A 62 19.78 -17.25 -2.13
N TYR A 63 19.46 -16.04 -2.56
CA TYR A 63 18.50 -15.81 -3.64
C TYR A 63 19.00 -16.49 -4.93
N PRO A 64 18.21 -17.40 -5.54
CA PRO A 64 18.70 -18.22 -6.65
C PRO A 64 18.94 -17.42 -7.94
N ASP A 65 18.17 -16.36 -8.15
CA ASP A 65 18.23 -15.55 -9.38
C ASP A 65 19.12 -14.30 -9.21
N LEU A 66 20.08 -14.36 -8.29
CA LEU A 66 21.03 -13.29 -8.07
C LEU A 66 21.94 -13.08 -9.28
N THR A 67 21.80 -11.93 -9.95
CA THR A 67 22.61 -11.54 -11.09
C THR A 67 23.81 -10.68 -10.67
N PRO A 68 24.87 -10.56 -11.51
CA PRO A 68 25.96 -9.63 -11.23
C PRO A 68 25.51 -8.17 -11.07
N ALA A 69 24.47 -7.74 -11.80
CA ALA A 69 23.90 -6.41 -11.67
C ALA A 69 23.21 -6.22 -10.31
N MET A 70 22.46 -7.21 -9.86
CA MET A 70 21.84 -7.20 -8.51
C MET A 70 22.92 -7.18 -7.43
N GLN A 71 23.99 -7.97 -7.59
CA GLN A 71 25.10 -7.97 -6.62
C GLN A 71 25.77 -6.60 -6.57
N GLY A 72 26.02 -5.96 -7.70
CA GLY A 72 26.58 -4.60 -7.75
C GLY A 72 25.67 -3.55 -7.11
N CYS A 73 24.34 -3.73 -7.18
CA CYS A 73 23.39 -2.91 -6.44
C CYS A 73 23.49 -3.17 -4.94
N LEU A 74 23.53 -4.45 -4.52
CA LEU A 74 23.64 -4.85 -3.10
C LEU A 74 24.97 -4.38 -2.46
N ASP A 75 26.03 -4.26 -3.23
CA ASP A 75 27.32 -3.75 -2.77
C ASP A 75 27.37 -2.21 -2.67
N SER A 76 26.30 -1.53 -3.11
CA SER A 76 26.15 -0.08 -3.05
C SER A 76 25.20 0.36 -1.93
N ASP A 77 25.11 1.67 -1.69
CA ASP A 77 24.17 2.29 -0.75
C ASP A 77 22.86 2.78 -1.42
N ARG A 78 22.71 2.52 -2.74
CA ARG A 78 21.53 2.98 -3.50
C ARG A 78 20.20 2.50 -2.91
N PRO A 79 20.00 1.20 -2.58
CA PRO A 79 18.74 0.75 -2.03
C PRO A 79 18.42 1.36 -0.67
N ASP A 80 19.42 1.72 0.12
CA ASP A 80 19.20 2.31 1.46
C ASP A 80 18.52 3.67 1.40
N ALA A 81 18.74 4.45 0.34
CA ALA A 81 18.08 5.75 0.18
C ALA A 81 16.57 5.59 0.02
N VAL A 82 16.13 4.61 -0.79
CA VAL A 82 14.71 4.30 -1.00
C VAL A 82 14.09 3.78 0.28
N ILE A 83 14.73 2.81 0.93
CA ILE A 83 14.24 2.20 2.17
C ILE A 83 14.07 3.25 3.28
N ARG A 84 15.06 4.12 3.48
CA ARG A 84 14.97 5.21 4.47
C ARG A 84 13.87 6.21 4.17
N ALA A 85 13.69 6.58 2.89
CA ALA A 85 12.62 7.49 2.48
C ALA A 85 11.24 6.91 2.78
N GLN A 86 11.02 5.64 2.46
CA GLN A 86 9.75 4.95 2.72
C GLN A 86 9.49 4.77 4.23
N ALA A 87 10.50 4.42 5.00
CA ALA A 87 10.39 4.32 6.47
C ALA A 87 10.08 5.69 7.11
N ALA A 88 10.67 6.77 6.61
CA ALA A 88 10.38 8.13 7.07
C ALA A 88 8.93 8.55 6.73
N GLU A 89 8.45 8.20 5.54
CA GLU A 89 7.05 8.42 5.15
C GLU A 89 6.08 7.67 6.05
N ALA A 90 6.35 6.39 6.33
CA ALA A 90 5.56 5.59 7.26
C ALA A 90 5.49 6.24 8.65
N ALA A 91 6.62 6.72 9.17
CA ALA A 91 6.67 7.41 10.45
C ALA A 91 5.84 8.70 10.48
N GLN A 92 5.87 9.50 9.39
CA GLN A 92 5.04 10.69 9.25
C GLN A 92 3.54 10.38 9.24
N GLN A 93 3.16 9.20 8.76
CA GLN A 93 1.79 8.71 8.73
C GLN A 93 1.38 7.97 10.02
N GLY A 94 2.27 7.91 11.01
CA GLY A 94 2.02 7.22 12.28
C GLY A 94 2.06 5.69 12.18
N ILE A 95 2.64 5.13 11.10
CA ILE A 95 2.79 3.70 10.91
C ILE A 95 4.09 3.26 11.59
N ALA A 96 3.97 2.48 12.66
CA ALA A 96 5.10 2.00 13.47
C ALA A 96 5.21 0.48 13.55
N ALA A 97 4.32 -0.25 12.86
CA ALA A 97 4.27 -1.72 12.90
C ALA A 97 3.90 -2.29 11.53
N THR A 98 4.26 -3.55 11.31
CA THR A 98 3.93 -4.30 10.10
C THR A 98 3.18 -5.59 10.44
N PRO A 99 2.30 -6.07 9.56
CA PRO A 99 1.88 -5.41 8.32
C PRO A 99 0.94 -4.22 8.57
N ALA A 100 0.95 -3.25 7.66
CA ALA A 100 -0.03 -2.18 7.60
C ALA A 100 -0.46 -1.97 6.14
N LEU A 101 -1.74 -1.71 5.92
CA LEU A 101 -2.30 -1.45 4.60
C LEU A 101 -2.96 -0.08 4.60
N GLN A 102 -2.49 0.81 3.73
CA GLN A 102 -3.15 2.08 3.47
C GLN A 102 -3.94 1.98 2.17
N LEU A 103 -5.23 2.11 2.27
CA LEU A 103 -6.12 2.22 1.12
C LEU A 103 -6.30 3.71 0.82
N ARG A 104 -6.24 4.07 -0.45
CA ARG A 104 -6.50 5.43 -0.91
C ARG A 104 -7.39 5.40 -2.13
N ASP A 105 -8.53 6.04 -2.03
CA ASP A 105 -9.35 6.35 -3.19
C ASP A 105 -8.76 7.56 -3.93
N ARG A 106 -8.45 7.37 -5.19
CA ARG A 106 -7.75 8.38 -6.02
C ARG A 106 -8.68 9.49 -6.48
N GLU A 107 -9.99 9.24 -6.54
CA GLU A 107 -10.98 10.22 -6.97
C GLU A 107 -11.36 11.16 -5.83
N SER A 108 -11.71 10.61 -4.67
CA SER A 108 -12.10 11.40 -3.50
C SER A 108 -10.93 11.84 -2.63
N GLY A 109 -9.77 11.21 -2.78
CA GLY A 109 -8.60 11.40 -1.93
C GLY A 109 -8.74 10.81 -0.52
N LYS A 110 -9.86 10.13 -0.23
CA LYS A 110 -10.08 9.47 1.07
C LYS A 110 -9.07 8.36 1.30
N THR A 111 -8.66 8.20 2.55
CA THR A 111 -7.72 7.16 2.96
C THR A 111 -8.29 6.36 4.13
N LEU A 112 -7.92 5.08 4.18
CA LEU A 112 -8.17 4.19 5.30
C LEU A 112 -6.89 3.43 5.63
N LEU A 113 -6.46 3.44 6.89
CA LEU A 113 -5.31 2.70 7.37
C LEU A 113 -5.77 1.48 8.16
N LEU A 114 -5.33 0.31 7.73
CA LEU A 114 -5.58 -0.97 8.39
C LEU A 114 -4.28 -1.46 9.03
N HIS A 115 -4.35 -1.79 10.30
CA HIS A 115 -3.20 -2.28 11.08
C HIS A 115 -3.27 -3.79 11.26
N GLY A 116 -2.13 -4.44 11.19
CA GLY A 116 -2.00 -5.89 11.37
C GLY A 116 -2.44 -6.70 10.14
N PRO A 117 -2.47 -8.04 10.26
CA PRO A 117 -2.95 -8.91 9.21
C PRO A 117 -4.44 -8.64 8.91
N VAL A 118 -4.77 -8.52 7.63
CA VAL A 118 -6.14 -8.26 7.18
C VAL A 118 -6.63 -9.45 6.37
N GLU A 119 -7.73 -10.04 6.80
CA GLU A 119 -8.40 -11.11 6.06
C GLU A 119 -8.96 -10.58 4.74
N GLY A 120 -8.98 -11.45 3.72
CA GLY A 120 -9.39 -11.06 2.36
C GLY A 120 -10.78 -10.42 2.30
N ASP A 121 -11.76 -10.95 3.00
CA ASP A 121 -13.11 -10.40 3.03
C ASP A 121 -13.17 -9.01 3.69
N ALA A 122 -12.38 -8.79 4.75
CA ALA A 122 -12.27 -7.49 5.39
C ALA A 122 -11.59 -6.46 4.47
N LEU A 123 -10.57 -6.88 3.71
CA LEU A 123 -9.92 -6.02 2.73
C LEU A 123 -10.88 -5.63 1.60
N LEU A 124 -11.62 -6.59 1.03
CA LEU A 124 -12.62 -6.33 -0.01
C LEU A 124 -13.70 -5.37 0.50
N SER A 125 -14.22 -5.59 1.70
CA SER A 125 -15.20 -4.71 2.33
C SER A 125 -14.67 -3.28 2.53
N ALA A 126 -13.39 -3.14 2.91
CA ALA A 126 -12.76 -1.84 3.07
C ALA A 126 -12.58 -1.09 1.73
N ILE A 127 -12.25 -1.82 0.66
CA ILE A 127 -12.17 -1.28 -0.70
C ILE A 127 -13.54 -0.80 -1.16
N ASP A 128 -14.57 -1.64 -1.01
CA ASP A 128 -15.93 -1.30 -1.39
C ASP A 128 -16.48 -0.08 -0.61
N LEU A 129 -16.16 0.01 0.68
CA LEU A 129 -16.55 1.15 1.51
C LEU A 129 -15.92 2.47 1.02
N LEU A 130 -14.65 2.45 0.64
CA LEU A 130 -13.99 3.63 0.08
C LEU A 130 -14.59 4.01 -1.28
N ALA A 131 -14.81 3.03 -2.16
CA ALA A 131 -15.37 3.25 -3.49
C ALA A 131 -16.82 3.77 -3.43
N ALA A 132 -17.66 3.22 -2.53
CA ALA A 132 -19.03 3.69 -2.34
C ALA A 132 -19.11 5.15 -1.86
N GLY A 133 -18.15 5.60 -1.06
CA GLY A 133 -18.06 6.99 -0.61
C GLY A 133 -17.77 7.99 -1.71
N SER A 134 -17.29 7.56 -2.88
CA SER A 134 -17.01 8.40 -4.05
C SER A 134 -18.25 8.62 -4.92
N THR A 135 -19.20 7.70 -4.88
CA THR A 135 -20.41 7.73 -5.71
C THR A 135 -21.50 8.67 -5.16
N THR A 136 -21.41 9.09 -3.90
CA THR A 136 -22.45 9.90 -3.23
C THR A 136 -22.35 11.42 -3.50
N ALA A 137 -21.38 11.88 -4.29
CA ALA A 137 -21.16 13.31 -4.56
C ALA A 137 -21.79 13.84 -5.86
N ALA A 138 -22.67 13.08 -6.53
CA ALA A 138 -23.30 13.49 -7.79
C ALA A 138 -24.81 13.24 -7.81
N GLU A 139 -25.55 13.87 -6.88
CA GLU A 139 -26.97 14.11 -7.12
C GLU A 139 -27.26 15.59 -6.84
N PRO A 140 -27.46 16.42 -7.90
CA PRO A 140 -27.95 17.77 -7.70
C PRO A 140 -29.38 17.66 -7.15
N ALA A 141 -29.60 18.25 -5.98
CA ALA A 141 -30.91 18.36 -5.37
C ALA A 141 -31.88 18.90 -6.40
N HIS A 142 -32.79 18.06 -6.83
CA HIS A 142 -33.97 18.45 -7.58
C HIS A 142 -34.86 19.24 -6.63
N SER A 143 -34.86 20.55 -6.74
CA SER A 143 -35.83 21.39 -6.04
C SER A 143 -37.24 21.02 -6.52
N PRO A 144 -38.15 20.67 -5.62
CA PRO A 144 -39.55 20.50 -6.03
C PRO A 144 -40.11 21.86 -6.47
N ASP A 145 -40.54 21.90 -7.71
CA ASP A 145 -41.25 23.01 -8.32
C ASP A 145 -42.51 23.28 -7.47
N MET A 146 -42.56 24.44 -6.81
CA MET A 146 -43.77 24.88 -6.09
C MET A 146 -44.78 25.40 -7.11
N PRO A 147 -46.00 24.87 -7.20
CA PRO A 147 -47.01 25.46 -8.08
C PRO A 147 -47.39 26.86 -7.61
N ALA A 148 -47.37 27.79 -8.56
CA ALA A 148 -47.77 29.16 -8.36
C ALA A 148 -49.19 29.24 -7.78
N GLY A 149 -49.32 30.00 -6.71
CA GLY A 149 -50.57 30.20 -5.99
C GLY A 149 -51.68 30.78 -6.85
N VAL A 150 -52.82 30.17 -6.70
CA VAL A 150 -54.12 30.69 -7.22
C VAL A 150 -54.53 31.87 -6.34
N ALA A 151 -54.61 33.05 -6.93
CA ALA A 151 -55.21 34.23 -6.29
C ALA A 151 -56.70 34.00 -6.12
N GLY A 152 -57.10 33.80 -4.88
CA GLY A 152 -58.50 33.76 -4.48
C GLY A 152 -59.06 35.19 -4.31
N ASP A 153 -59.99 35.53 -5.18
CA ASP A 153 -60.79 36.74 -5.17
C ASP A 153 -61.75 36.73 -3.93
N MET A 154 -61.78 37.84 -3.17
CA MET A 154 -62.70 38.04 -2.07
C MET A 154 -63.82 38.96 -2.54
N PRO A 155 -65.10 38.55 -2.47
CA PRO A 155 -66.23 39.47 -2.60
C PRO A 155 -66.52 40.09 -1.24
N ARG A 156 -67.01 41.30 -1.30
CA ARG A 156 -67.44 42.30 -0.32
C ARG A 156 -68.29 41.78 0.84
#